data_92178e0a331d7f419a787b0e79c79112
#
_entry.id   92178e0a331d7f419a787b0e79c79112
#
_cell.length_a   1.000
_cell.length_b   1.000
_cell.length_c   1.000
_cell.angle_alpha   90.00
_cell.angle_beta   90.00
_cell.angle_gamma   90.00
#
_symmetry.space_group_name_H-M   'P 1'
#
loop_
_entity.id
_entity.type
_entity.pdbx_description
1 polymer ?
#
loop_
_entity_poly.entity_id
_entity_poly.type
_entity_poly.pdbx_seq_one_letter_code
_entity_poly.pdbx_strand_id
1 'polypeptide(L)'
;RDRSVSRGLGDVYKRQEVASIMGSFVNGDIVLVHDFDGYPLGRGFINTNSRIVVRLLSRDENTVIDEEFFEKRVRDAWEYRKKVTDTSSCRVIFGEADFLPGFIVDKFSDVLVVQSLALGIDRYKEMLVELLKKVLAEDGIRICGVYERSDVKVRKQEGMEPYKGFIGEEFPTLVEIVENGVKYQVDIKDGQKTGFFLDQKYNRLAIQKLCKDARVLDCFTHTGSFALNAGIAGAKEVTGVDASQLAVDQATEN
;
A
#
# COMPACT_ATOMS: atom_id res chain seq x y z
N ARG A 1 27.18 10.88 -26.31
CA ARG A 1 25.75 10.48 -26.23
C ARG A 1 25.50 10.12 -24.78
N ASP A 2 24.77 10.96 -24.09
CA ASP A 2 24.46 10.83 -22.68
C ASP A 2 23.65 9.56 -22.43
N ARG A 3 24.27 8.58 -21.79
CA ARG A 3 23.58 7.42 -21.19
C ARG A 3 23.13 7.79 -19.77
N SER A 4 22.39 8.85 -19.62
CA SER A 4 21.72 9.13 -18.34
C SER A 4 20.49 8.23 -18.23
N VAL A 5 20.71 6.97 -17.88
CA VAL A 5 19.66 6.13 -17.28
C VAL A 5 19.27 6.85 -16.00
N SER A 6 18.04 7.35 -15.96
CA SER A 6 17.43 7.91 -14.76
C SER A 6 17.55 6.89 -13.63
N ARG A 7 18.48 7.11 -12.70
CA ARG A 7 18.74 6.22 -11.56
C ARG A 7 17.64 6.27 -10.48
N GLY A 8 16.50 6.86 -10.77
CA GLY A 8 15.43 7.05 -9.79
C GLY A 8 14.27 6.04 -9.86
N LEU A 9 14.06 5.38 -11.00
CA LEU A 9 12.94 4.43 -11.21
C LEU A 9 13.38 3.32 -12.20
N GLY A 10 14.59 2.79 -12.05
CA GLY A 10 15.21 1.84 -12.96
C GLY A 10 14.55 0.46 -13.05
N ASP A 11 13.39 0.27 -12.40
CA ASP A 11 12.68 -1.00 -12.38
C ASP A 11 11.38 -0.97 -13.20
N VAL A 12 11.14 0.09 -13.99
CA VAL A 12 9.99 0.21 -14.88
C VAL A 12 10.39 0.71 -16.26
N TYR A 13 9.81 0.11 -17.32
CA TYR A 13 10.02 0.52 -18.70
C TYR A 13 8.70 0.93 -19.33
N LYS A 14 8.68 2.18 -19.81
CA LYS A 14 7.53 2.74 -20.52
C LYS A 14 7.52 2.26 -21.98
N ARG A 15 6.38 2.40 -22.64
CA ARG A 15 6.19 1.94 -24.03
C ARG A 15 7.26 2.48 -24.99
N GLN A 16 7.69 3.73 -24.84
CA GLN A 16 8.71 4.34 -25.70
C GLN A 16 10.14 3.81 -25.45
N GLU A 17 10.36 3.09 -24.36
CA GLU A 17 11.66 2.51 -23.98
C GLU A 17 11.78 1.06 -24.42
N VAL A 18 10.70 0.45 -24.91
CA VAL A 18 10.65 -0.93 -25.41
C VAL A 18 10.76 -0.92 -26.94
N ALA A 19 11.86 -1.40 -27.48
CA ALA A 19 12.12 -1.42 -28.92
C ALA A 19 11.42 -2.59 -29.61
N SER A 20 11.48 -3.78 -29.03
CA SER A 20 10.87 -4.98 -29.59
C SER A 20 10.48 -5.96 -28.49
N ILE A 21 9.53 -6.82 -28.78
CA ILE A 21 9.13 -7.92 -27.92
C ILE A 21 9.23 -9.20 -28.74
N MET A 22 9.95 -10.20 -28.24
CA MET A 22 10.16 -11.46 -28.92
C MET A 22 9.46 -12.61 -28.18
N GLY A 23 8.97 -13.59 -28.96
CA GLY A 23 8.26 -14.74 -28.41
C GLY A 23 6.76 -14.51 -28.23
N SER A 24 6.09 -15.50 -27.68
CA SER A 24 4.67 -15.45 -27.32
C SER A 24 4.51 -15.16 -25.84
N PHE A 25 3.58 -14.30 -25.48
CA PHE A 25 3.27 -13.96 -24.10
C PHE A 25 1.80 -13.58 -23.95
N VAL A 26 1.33 -13.61 -22.73
CA VAL A 26 0.06 -13.02 -22.31
C VAL A 26 0.38 -11.88 -21.33
N ASN A 27 -0.37 -10.77 -21.42
CA ASN A 27 -0.19 -9.66 -20.47
C ASN A 27 -0.28 -10.17 -19.02
N GLY A 28 0.70 -9.80 -18.21
CA GLY A 28 0.88 -10.28 -16.84
C GLY A 28 1.91 -11.41 -16.70
N ASP A 29 2.43 -11.95 -17.81
CA ASP A 29 3.51 -12.93 -17.75
C ASP A 29 4.82 -12.31 -17.27
N ILE A 30 5.72 -13.17 -16.79
CA ILE A 30 7.09 -12.81 -16.44
C ILE A 30 7.96 -12.96 -17.69
N VAL A 31 8.65 -11.88 -18.06
CA VAL A 31 9.55 -11.83 -19.21
C VAL A 31 10.97 -11.49 -18.77
N LEU A 32 11.94 -11.90 -19.60
CA LEU A 32 13.33 -11.48 -19.51
C LEU A 32 13.50 -10.18 -20.28
N VAL A 33 14.22 -9.23 -19.70
CA VAL A 33 14.45 -7.90 -20.28
C VAL A 33 15.94 -7.74 -20.57
N HIS A 34 16.25 -7.33 -21.81
CA HIS A 34 17.61 -7.02 -22.23
C HIS A 34 17.69 -5.57 -22.71
N ASP A 35 18.89 -4.99 -22.66
CA ASP A 35 19.16 -3.75 -23.37
C ASP A 35 19.37 -3.99 -24.88
N PHE A 36 19.69 -2.91 -25.62
CA PHE A 36 19.90 -2.98 -27.08
C PHE A 36 21.14 -3.78 -27.49
N ASP A 37 22.09 -3.96 -26.60
CA ASP A 37 23.33 -4.72 -26.83
C ASP A 37 23.18 -6.20 -26.39
N GLY A 38 21.96 -6.59 -25.90
CA GLY A 38 21.65 -7.94 -25.44
C GLY A 38 22.08 -8.19 -23.98
N TYR A 39 22.47 -7.16 -23.23
CA TYR A 39 22.80 -7.31 -21.82
C TYR A 39 21.51 -7.49 -21.00
N PRO A 40 21.43 -8.50 -20.08
CA PRO A 40 20.25 -8.73 -19.29
C PRO A 40 20.07 -7.62 -18.26
N LEU A 41 18.86 -7.05 -18.23
CA LEU A 41 18.44 -6.04 -17.28
C LEU A 41 17.64 -6.63 -16.11
N GLY A 42 17.10 -7.85 -16.29
CA GLY A 42 16.37 -8.58 -15.26
C GLY A 42 15.09 -9.23 -15.75
N ARG A 43 14.25 -9.64 -14.80
CA ARG A 43 12.95 -10.27 -15.02
C ARG A 43 11.82 -9.45 -14.43
N GLY A 44 10.68 -9.41 -15.10
CA GLY A 44 9.54 -8.64 -14.62
C GLY A 44 8.25 -8.93 -15.37
N PHE A 45 7.18 -8.35 -14.90
CA PHE A 45 5.87 -8.45 -15.53
C PHE A 45 5.79 -7.62 -16.79
N ILE A 46 5.19 -8.18 -17.85
CA ILE A 46 4.85 -7.46 -19.07
C ILE A 46 3.35 -7.14 -19.12
N ASN A 47 3.01 -5.91 -19.51
CA ASN A 47 1.63 -5.52 -19.83
C ASN A 47 1.61 -4.46 -20.92
N THR A 48 1.29 -4.86 -22.14
CA THR A 48 1.24 -3.97 -23.30
C THR A 48 0.02 -3.05 -23.34
N ASN A 49 -0.98 -3.26 -22.47
CA ASN A 49 -2.10 -2.32 -22.28
C ASN A 49 -1.68 -1.11 -21.46
N SER A 50 -0.68 -1.27 -20.59
CA SER A 50 -0.20 -0.22 -19.71
C SER A 50 0.73 0.77 -20.42
N ARG A 51 0.84 1.98 -19.89
CA ARG A 51 1.93 2.91 -20.25
C ARG A 51 3.29 2.44 -19.75
N ILE A 52 3.31 1.74 -18.62
CA ILE A 52 4.48 1.05 -18.08
C ILE A 52 4.39 -0.40 -18.57
N VAL A 53 5.09 -0.70 -19.65
CA VAL A 53 5.00 -2.00 -20.33
C VAL A 53 5.68 -3.10 -19.53
N VAL A 54 6.80 -2.78 -18.85
CA VAL A 54 7.50 -3.75 -18.00
C VAL A 54 7.73 -3.19 -16.62
N ARG A 55 7.50 -4.03 -15.60
CA ARG A 55 7.84 -3.78 -14.20
C ARG A 55 8.77 -4.88 -13.74
N LEU A 56 10.03 -4.53 -13.44
CA LEU A 56 11.02 -5.51 -12.97
C LEU A 56 10.68 -6.00 -11.57
N LEU A 57 10.88 -7.29 -11.36
CA LEU A 57 10.82 -7.97 -10.07
C LEU A 57 12.23 -8.28 -9.54
N SER A 58 13.15 -8.63 -10.45
CA SER A 58 14.54 -8.88 -10.15
C SER A 58 15.44 -8.36 -11.26
N ARG A 59 16.61 -7.83 -10.90
CA ARG A 59 17.65 -7.44 -11.85
C ARG A 59 18.59 -8.58 -12.22
N ASP A 60 18.49 -9.71 -11.53
CA ASP A 60 19.21 -10.94 -11.88
C ASP A 60 18.32 -11.80 -12.78
N GLU A 61 18.82 -12.06 -13.99
CA GLU A 61 18.13 -12.86 -15.00
C GLU A 61 17.91 -14.32 -14.58
N ASN A 62 18.73 -14.82 -13.66
CA ASN A 62 18.65 -16.20 -13.17
C ASN A 62 17.67 -16.38 -12.01
N THR A 63 17.14 -15.27 -11.46
CA THR A 63 16.17 -15.35 -10.37
C THR A 63 14.93 -16.12 -10.80
N VAL A 64 14.61 -17.18 -10.07
CA VAL A 64 13.33 -17.87 -10.20
C VAL A 64 12.26 -17.05 -9.48
N ILE A 65 11.22 -16.67 -10.19
CA ILE A 65 10.10 -15.90 -9.64
C ILE A 65 8.98 -16.90 -9.30
N ASP A 66 9.06 -17.45 -8.13
CA ASP A 66 8.16 -18.45 -7.56
C ASP A 66 7.59 -18.01 -6.21
N GLU A 67 6.92 -18.90 -5.50
CA GLU A 67 6.34 -18.63 -4.20
C GLU A 67 7.40 -18.25 -3.16
N GLU A 68 8.56 -18.91 -3.16
CA GLU A 68 9.68 -18.63 -2.24
C GLU A 68 10.23 -17.21 -2.47
N PHE A 69 10.36 -16.80 -3.74
CA PHE A 69 10.72 -15.43 -4.09
C PHE A 69 9.75 -14.40 -3.49
N PHE A 70 8.45 -14.64 -3.65
CA PHE A 70 7.43 -13.72 -3.13
C PHE A 70 7.36 -13.75 -1.61
N GLU A 71 7.49 -14.92 -0.97
CA GLU A 71 7.57 -15.03 0.49
C GLU A 71 8.73 -14.21 1.04
N LYS A 72 9.90 -14.30 0.42
CA LYS A 72 11.06 -13.50 0.81
C LYS A 72 10.78 -12.00 0.72
N ARG A 73 10.13 -11.52 -0.35
CA ARG A 73 9.78 -10.10 -0.50
C ARG A 73 8.80 -9.63 0.58
N VAL A 74 7.78 -10.43 0.86
CA VAL A 74 6.82 -10.16 1.94
C VAL A 74 7.53 -10.10 3.30
N ARG A 75 8.40 -11.04 3.58
CA ARG A 75 9.19 -11.12 4.81
C ARG A 75 10.12 -9.92 4.95
N ASP A 76 10.88 -9.58 3.91
CA ASP A 76 11.80 -8.44 3.92
C ASP A 76 11.04 -7.12 4.19
N ALA A 77 9.86 -6.93 3.58
CA ALA A 77 9.01 -5.77 3.82
C ALA A 77 8.52 -5.72 5.28
N TRP A 78 8.05 -6.83 5.84
CA TRP A 78 7.60 -6.90 7.22
C TRP A 78 8.73 -6.66 8.22
N GLU A 79 9.88 -7.31 8.04
CA GLU A 79 11.06 -7.12 8.89
C GLU A 79 11.55 -5.66 8.88
N TYR A 80 11.45 -4.99 7.72
CA TYR A 80 11.75 -3.56 7.63
C TYR A 80 10.77 -2.73 8.47
N ARG A 81 9.45 -3.01 8.38
CA ARG A 81 8.43 -2.26 9.14
C ARG A 81 8.63 -2.40 10.65
N LYS A 82 8.97 -3.58 11.13
CA LYS A 82 9.28 -3.80 12.56
C LYS A 82 10.43 -2.92 13.08
N LYS A 83 11.36 -2.52 12.21
CA LYS A 83 12.50 -1.66 12.57
C LYS A 83 12.20 -0.17 12.55
N VAL A 84 11.25 0.28 11.73
CA VAL A 84 11.08 1.71 11.41
C VAL A 84 9.76 2.32 11.87
N THR A 85 8.78 1.50 12.23
CA THR A 85 7.47 2.02 12.65
C THR A 85 6.82 1.12 13.71
N ASP A 86 5.84 1.67 14.40
CA ASP A 86 4.90 0.87 15.19
C ASP A 86 3.99 0.09 14.23
N THR A 87 3.98 -1.22 14.39
CA THR A 87 3.30 -2.17 13.50
C THR A 87 1.88 -2.52 13.92
N SER A 88 1.33 -1.90 14.98
CA SER A 88 -0.07 -2.11 15.38
C SER A 88 -1.03 -1.79 14.24
N SER A 89 -0.79 -0.66 13.56
CA SER A 89 -1.43 -0.29 12.29
C SER A 89 -0.41 0.44 11.42
N CYS A 90 -0.09 -0.11 10.24
CA CYS A 90 0.97 0.42 9.39
C CYS A 90 0.79 -0.04 7.93
N ARG A 91 1.45 0.65 7.01
CA ARG A 91 1.63 0.13 5.64
C ARG A 91 2.67 -0.96 5.65
N VAL A 92 2.26 -2.21 5.39
CA VAL A 92 3.14 -3.38 5.37
C VAL A 92 3.92 -3.46 4.06
N ILE A 93 3.24 -3.27 2.92
CA ILE A 93 3.84 -3.28 1.60
C ILE A 93 3.52 -1.97 0.87
N PHE A 94 4.54 -1.39 0.23
CA PHE A 94 4.42 -0.16 -0.54
C PHE A 94 4.99 -0.32 -1.97
N GLY A 95 4.39 -1.20 -2.74
CA GLY A 95 4.66 -1.34 -4.17
C GLY A 95 6.13 -1.51 -4.52
N GLU A 96 6.61 -0.64 -5.38
CA GLU A 96 7.97 -0.64 -5.88
C GLU A 96 9.03 -0.44 -4.78
N ALA A 97 8.71 0.27 -3.71
CA ALA A 97 9.63 0.48 -2.59
C ALA A 97 9.98 -0.82 -1.84
N ASP A 98 9.08 -1.80 -1.89
CA ASP A 98 9.27 -3.12 -1.28
C ASP A 98 9.47 -4.22 -2.36
N PHE A 99 9.78 -3.81 -3.60
CA PHE A 99 10.03 -4.71 -4.73
C PHE A 99 8.85 -5.63 -5.09
N LEU A 100 7.63 -5.16 -4.82
CA LEU A 100 6.36 -5.80 -5.18
C LEU A 100 5.52 -4.79 -6.00
N PRO A 101 5.92 -4.49 -7.24
CA PRO A 101 5.41 -3.36 -8.01
C PRO A 101 3.90 -3.43 -8.20
N GLY A 102 3.22 -2.34 -7.80
CA GLY A 102 1.78 -2.20 -7.89
C GLY A 102 0.99 -2.92 -6.79
N PHE A 103 1.66 -3.50 -5.77
CA PHE A 103 0.99 -4.13 -4.63
C PHE A 103 1.15 -3.27 -3.37
N ILE A 104 0.02 -2.90 -2.77
CA ILE A 104 -0.01 -2.10 -1.53
C ILE A 104 -0.80 -2.88 -0.49
N VAL A 105 -0.28 -2.93 0.72
CA VAL A 105 -0.97 -3.56 1.85
C VAL A 105 -0.87 -2.67 3.08
N ASP A 106 -2.03 -2.26 3.57
CA ASP A 106 -2.19 -1.59 4.85
C ASP A 106 -2.78 -2.56 5.88
N LYS A 107 -2.18 -2.57 7.06
CA LYS A 107 -2.65 -3.34 8.22
C LYS A 107 -3.33 -2.39 9.19
N PHE A 108 -4.56 -2.68 9.54
CA PHE A 108 -5.34 -2.01 10.56
C PHE A 108 -5.67 -3.04 11.65
N SER A 109 -4.99 -2.95 12.80
CA SER A 109 -5.10 -3.96 13.86
C SER A 109 -4.85 -5.39 13.33
N ASP A 110 -5.86 -6.22 13.24
CA ASP A 110 -5.83 -7.60 12.75
C ASP A 110 -6.45 -7.78 11.35
N VAL A 111 -6.67 -6.69 10.62
CA VAL A 111 -7.23 -6.68 9.27
C VAL A 111 -6.19 -6.17 8.26
N LEU A 112 -6.16 -6.77 7.08
CA LEU A 112 -5.39 -6.28 5.94
C LEU A 112 -6.30 -5.61 4.91
N VAL A 113 -5.88 -4.46 4.41
CA VAL A 113 -6.48 -3.81 3.24
C VAL A 113 -5.47 -3.81 2.10
N VAL A 114 -5.86 -4.43 0.99
CA VAL A 114 -4.98 -4.69 -0.15
C VAL A 114 -5.38 -3.84 -1.34
N GLN A 115 -4.40 -3.34 -2.07
CA GLN A 115 -4.59 -2.77 -3.40
C GLN A 115 -3.69 -3.49 -4.39
N SER A 116 -4.26 -4.00 -5.47
CA SER A 116 -3.54 -4.60 -6.59
C SER A 116 -3.72 -3.70 -7.81
N LEU A 117 -2.66 -2.98 -8.19
CA LEU A 117 -2.71 -1.86 -9.11
C LEU A 117 -2.04 -2.15 -10.47
N ALA A 118 -1.38 -3.30 -10.63
CA ALA A 118 -0.74 -3.72 -11.85
C ALA A 118 -1.15 -5.16 -12.22
N LEU A 119 -1.35 -5.41 -13.52
CA LEU A 119 -1.91 -6.68 -14.00
C LEU A 119 -1.06 -7.90 -13.60
N GLY A 120 0.27 -7.79 -13.67
CA GLY A 120 1.14 -8.89 -13.33
C GLY A 120 0.99 -9.34 -11.88
N ILE A 121 1.04 -8.40 -10.93
CA ILE A 121 0.92 -8.70 -9.50
C ILE A 121 -0.51 -9.13 -9.12
N ASP A 122 -1.53 -8.68 -9.85
CA ASP A 122 -2.93 -9.06 -9.61
C ASP A 122 -3.14 -10.58 -9.73
N ARG A 123 -2.38 -11.25 -10.61
CA ARG A 123 -2.42 -12.71 -10.78
C ARG A 123 -1.88 -13.47 -9.55
N TYR A 124 -1.05 -12.84 -8.76
CA TYR A 124 -0.42 -13.43 -7.56
C TYR A 124 -1.06 -12.95 -6.25
N LYS A 125 -2.08 -12.11 -6.33
CA LYS A 125 -2.69 -11.44 -5.20
C LYS A 125 -3.13 -12.38 -4.08
N GLU A 126 -3.84 -13.44 -4.39
CA GLU A 126 -4.34 -14.41 -3.40
C GLU A 126 -3.18 -15.15 -2.72
N MET A 127 -2.19 -15.59 -3.48
CA MET A 127 -0.97 -16.20 -2.94
C MET A 127 -0.22 -15.21 -2.02
N LEU A 128 -0.07 -13.95 -2.44
CA LEU A 128 0.59 -12.92 -1.62
C LEU A 128 -0.18 -12.64 -0.32
N VAL A 129 -1.49 -12.70 -0.33
CA VAL A 129 -2.31 -12.57 0.88
C VAL A 129 -2.06 -13.74 1.84
N GLU A 130 -1.98 -14.97 1.35
CA GLU A 130 -1.70 -16.13 2.19
C GLU A 130 -0.26 -16.08 2.74
N LEU A 131 0.70 -15.65 1.94
CA LEU A 131 2.09 -15.44 2.39
C LEU A 131 2.17 -14.35 3.47
N LEU A 132 1.41 -13.26 3.33
CA LEU A 132 1.31 -12.22 4.36
C LEU A 132 0.75 -12.78 5.67
N LYS A 133 -0.35 -13.53 5.63
CA LYS A 133 -0.93 -14.17 6.81
C LYS A 133 0.08 -15.11 7.47
N LYS A 134 0.79 -15.92 6.69
CA LYS A 134 1.85 -16.83 7.16
C LYS A 134 2.96 -16.08 7.88
N VAL A 135 3.53 -15.07 7.23
CA VAL A 135 4.66 -14.28 7.78
C VAL A 135 4.26 -13.53 9.04
N LEU A 136 3.07 -12.92 9.07
CA LEU A 136 2.57 -12.22 10.25
C LEU A 136 2.27 -13.18 11.42
N ALA A 137 1.80 -14.38 11.13
CA ALA A 137 1.52 -15.40 12.15
C ALA A 137 2.78 -15.87 12.89
N GLU A 138 3.96 -15.83 12.27
CA GLU A 138 5.24 -16.15 12.92
C GLU A 138 5.55 -15.19 14.08
N ASP A 139 5.10 -13.94 14.00
CA ASP A 139 5.19 -12.94 15.07
C ASP A 139 3.94 -12.93 15.98
N GLY A 140 3.09 -13.96 15.90
CA GLY A 140 1.88 -14.11 16.72
C GLY A 140 0.72 -13.22 16.28
N ILE A 141 0.79 -12.61 15.10
CA ILE A 141 -0.26 -11.73 14.58
C ILE A 141 -1.22 -12.57 13.73
N ARG A 142 -2.42 -12.78 14.23
CA ARG A 142 -3.49 -13.47 13.50
C ARG A 142 -4.33 -12.46 12.75
N ILE A 143 -4.33 -12.55 11.44
CA ILE A 143 -5.21 -11.73 10.57
C ILE A 143 -6.60 -12.36 10.54
N CYS A 144 -7.61 -11.60 10.91
CA CYS A 144 -9.00 -12.02 10.96
C CYS A 144 -9.75 -11.76 9.63
N GLY A 145 -9.27 -10.82 8.80
CA GLY A 145 -9.92 -10.51 7.54
C GLY A 145 -9.03 -9.76 6.55
N VAL A 146 -9.38 -9.86 5.26
CA VAL A 146 -8.70 -9.15 4.18
C VAL A 146 -9.74 -8.50 3.27
N TYR A 147 -9.55 -7.21 3.00
CA TYR A 147 -10.42 -6.44 2.13
C TYR A 147 -9.64 -5.82 0.99
N GLU A 148 -10.12 -5.91 -0.24
CA GLU A 148 -9.49 -5.28 -1.40
C GLU A 148 -10.11 -3.93 -1.72
N ARG A 149 -9.27 -2.90 -1.87
CA ARG A 149 -9.61 -1.54 -2.26
C ARG A 149 -8.90 -1.15 -3.56
N SER A 150 -9.07 -1.98 -4.57
CA SER A 150 -8.56 -1.76 -5.93
C SER A 150 -9.54 -0.98 -6.82
N ASP A 151 -10.46 -0.21 -6.20
CA ASP A 151 -11.50 0.63 -6.83
C ASP A 151 -10.94 1.97 -7.37
N VAL A 152 -9.75 1.93 -7.96
CA VAL A 152 -9.02 3.12 -8.41
C VAL A 152 -8.83 3.16 -9.93
N LYS A 153 -8.76 4.39 -10.49
CA LYS A 153 -8.71 4.64 -11.94
C LYS A 153 -7.49 4.01 -12.64
N VAL A 154 -6.39 3.81 -11.90
CA VAL A 154 -5.15 3.25 -12.46
C VAL A 154 -5.35 1.82 -13.00
N ARG A 155 -6.25 1.03 -12.44
CA ARG A 155 -6.54 -0.32 -12.93
C ARG A 155 -7.03 -0.33 -14.38
N LYS A 156 -7.85 0.63 -14.77
CA LYS A 156 -8.29 0.77 -16.18
C LYS A 156 -7.13 1.02 -17.14
N GLN A 157 -6.08 1.74 -16.68
CA GLN A 157 -4.88 1.97 -17.48
C GLN A 157 -4.02 0.71 -17.63
N GLU A 158 -4.18 -0.24 -16.70
CA GLU A 158 -3.55 -1.57 -16.74
C GLU A 158 -4.41 -2.61 -17.50
N GLY A 159 -5.58 -2.22 -18.02
CA GLY A 159 -6.51 -3.14 -18.67
C GLY A 159 -7.33 -4.00 -17.71
N MET A 160 -7.48 -3.56 -16.46
CA MET A 160 -8.25 -4.24 -15.42
C MET A 160 -9.46 -3.41 -14.99
N GLU A 161 -10.53 -4.07 -14.59
CA GLU A 161 -11.66 -3.39 -13.97
C GLU A 161 -11.34 -2.99 -12.51
N PRO A 162 -11.86 -1.85 -12.03
CA PRO A 162 -11.84 -1.53 -10.61
C PRO A 162 -12.52 -2.63 -9.80
N TYR A 163 -11.94 -2.97 -8.67
CA TYR A 163 -12.49 -4.00 -7.77
C TYR A 163 -12.47 -3.56 -6.32
N LYS A 164 -13.51 -3.92 -5.59
CA LYS A 164 -13.69 -3.68 -4.16
C LYS A 164 -14.47 -4.84 -3.55
N GLY A 165 -13.93 -5.48 -2.51
CA GLY A 165 -14.57 -6.65 -1.92
C GLY A 165 -13.69 -7.40 -0.93
N PHE A 166 -14.25 -8.44 -0.33
CA PHE A 166 -13.55 -9.32 0.58
C PHE A 166 -12.64 -10.31 -0.20
N ILE A 167 -11.50 -10.63 0.38
CA ILE A 167 -10.68 -11.77 -0.05
C ILE A 167 -10.83 -12.83 1.04
N GLY A 168 -11.61 -13.87 0.75
CA GLY A 168 -12.04 -14.89 1.70
C GLY A 168 -13.37 -14.57 2.37
N GLU A 169 -13.49 -14.83 3.66
CA GLU A 169 -14.73 -14.65 4.42
C GLU A 169 -15.05 -13.18 4.68
N GLU A 170 -16.35 -12.88 4.77
CA GLU A 170 -16.83 -11.54 5.15
C GLU A 170 -16.66 -11.29 6.64
N PHE A 171 -16.35 -10.04 6.99
CA PHE A 171 -16.17 -9.59 8.36
C PHE A 171 -16.63 -8.13 8.52
N PRO A 172 -16.79 -7.61 9.76
CA PRO A 172 -17.12 -6.19 9.98
C PRO A 172 -16.07 -5.25 9.42
N THR A 173 -16.48 -4.30 8.56
CA THR A 173 -15.56 -3.38 7.86
C THR A 173 -15.25 -2.11 8.64
N LEU A 174 -15.85 -1.91 9.80
CA LEU A 174 -15.49 -0.87 10.76
C LEU A 174 -14.49 -1.46 11.76
N VAL A 175 -13.24 -1.02 11.70
CA VAL A 175 -12.11 -1.61 12.44
C VAL A 175 -11.60 -0.62 13.47
N GLU A 176 -11.53 -1.04 14.74
CA GLU A 176 -10.89 -0.22 15.78
C GLU A 176 -9.37 -0.31 15.68
N ILE A 177 -8.71 0.85 15.66
CA ILE A 177 -7.26 0.96 15.78
C ILE A 177 -6.88 1.88 16.94
N VAL A 178 -5.67 1.71 17.46
CA VAL A 178 -5.08 2.64 18.42
C VAL A 178 -3.82 3.24 17.81
N GLU A 179 -3.75 4.56 17.73
CA GLU A 179 -2.57 5.26 17.24
C GLU A 179 -2.26 6.45 18.17
N ASN A 180 -1.01 6.56 18.63
CA ASN A 180 -0.56 7.63 19.54
C ASN A 180 -1.41 7.76 20.82
N GLY A 181 -2.02 6.66 21.29
CA GLY A 181 -2.92 6.65 22.44
C GLY A 181 -4.37 7.05 22.15
N VAL A 182 -4.69 7.40 20.92
CA VAL A 182 -6.06 7.72 20.45
C VAL A 182 -6.66 6.49 19.79
N LYS A 183 -7.92 6.20 20.11
CA LYS A 183 -8.72 5.18 19.44
C LYS A 183 -9.43 5.78 18.23
N TYR A 184 -9.48 5.02 17.14
CA TYR A 184 -10.21 5.38 15.92
C TYR A 184 -11.02 4.20 15.42
N GLN A 185 -12.22 4.48 14.95
CA GLN A 185 -12.96 3.57 14.09
C GLN A 185 -12.61 3.86 12.63
N VAL A 186 -12.02 2.90 11.96
CA VAL A 186 -11.59 3.02 10.57
C VAL A 186 -12.56 2.26 9.68
N ASP A 187 -13.25 2.96 8.79
CA ASP A 187 -14.06 2.34 7.76
C ASP A 187 -13.16 1.93 6.57
N ILE A 188 -12.78 0.65 6.53
CA ILE A 188 -11.93 0.12 5.45
C ILE A 188 -12.69 -0.05 4.13
N LYS A 189 -14.01 -0.09 4.18
CA LYS A 189 -14.85 -0.25 3.01
C LYS A 189 -15.12 1.07 2.31
N ASP A 190 -15.62 2.09 3.02
CA ASP A 190 -16.08 3.33 2.43
C ASP A 190 -15.22 4.55 2.81
N GLY A 191 -14.26 4.37 3.72
CA GLY A 191 -13.28 5.39 4.11
C GLY A 191 -12.35 5.80 2.95
N GLN A 192 -11.71 6.95 3.10
CA GLN A 192 -10.77 7.47 2.10
C GLN A 192 -9.53 6.57 1.96
N LYS A 193 -8.97 6.48 0.76
CA LYS A 193 -7.84 5.59 0.42
C LYS A 193 -8.17 4.13 0.83
N THR A 194 -7.40 3.59 1.75
CA THR A 194 -7.59 2.25 2.35
C THR A 194 -8.39 2.27 3.65
N GLY A 195 -8.86 3.46 4.08
CA GLY A 195 -9.63 3.68 5.31
C GLY A 195 -9.08 4.79 6.20
N PHE A 196 -7.74 4.91 6.32
CA PHE A 196 -7.09 5.88 7.18
C PHE A 196 -5.73 6.34 6.61
N PHE A 197 -5.28 7.53 7.00
CA PHE A 197 -4.02 8.13 6.55
C PHE A 197 -2.85 7.71 7.45
N LEU A 198 -2.39 6.47 7.31
CA LEU A 198 -1.30 5.91 8.13
C LEU A 198 0.03 6.67 7.99
N ASP A 199 0.26 7.33 6.85
CA ASP A 199 1.44 8.15 6.58
C ASP A 199 1.54 9.38 7.49
N GLN A 200 0.43 9.83 8.08
CA GLN A 200 0.38 11.00 8.96
C GLN A 200 0.62 10.68 10.45
N LYS A 201 0.85 9.42 10.82
CA LYS A 201 1.01 8.96 12.21
C LYS A 201 1.98 9.82 13.02
N TYR A 202 3.19 10.01 12.49
CA TYR A 202 4.22 10.77 13.18
C TYR A 202 3.98 12.27 13.15
N ASN A 203 3.31 12.80 12.14
CA ASN A 203 2.88 14.20 12.11
C ASN A 203 1.83 14.46 13.19
N ARG A 204 0.85 13.56 13.37
CA ARG A 204 -0.12 13.62 14.45
C ARG A 204 0.54 13.58 15.84
N LEU A 205 1.54 12.69 16.01
CA LEU A 205 2.32 12.64 17.24
C LEU A 205 3.13 13.92 17.48
N ALA A 206 3.71 14.50 16.42
CA ALA A 206 4.55 15.67 16.54
C ALA A 206 3.80 16.91 17.04
N ILE A 207 2.55 17.11 16.61
CA ILE A 207 1.75 18.28 17.05
C ILE A 207 1.38 18.22 18.53
N GLN A 208 1.32 17.04 19.14
CA GLN A 208 0.96 16.90 20.56
C GLN A 208 1.83 17.79 21.46
N LYS A 209 3.11 17.97 21.11
CA LYS A 209 4.06 18.82 21.87
C LYS A 209 3.66 20.30 21.89
N LEU A 210 2.82 20.75 20.96
CA LEU A 210 2.40 22.14 20.79
C LEU A 210 1.01 22.42 21.36
N CYS A 211 0.27 21.38 21.77
CA CYS A 211 -1.16 21.49 22.02
C CYS A 211 -1.55 21.77 23.48
N LYS A 212 -0.64 21.52 24.45
CA LYS A 212 -0.95 21.71 25.86
C LYS A 212 -1.40 23.16 26.13
N ASP A 213 -2.56 23.30 26.77
CA ASP A 213 -3.22 24.57 27.10
C ASP A 213 -3.55 25.47 25.87
N ALA A 214 -3.34 24.97 24.65
CA ALA A 214 -3.59 25.74 23.44
C ALA A 214 -5.07 25.68 23.00
N ARG A 215 -5.48 26.66 22.21
CA ARG A 215 -6.70 26.58 21.38
C ARG A 215 -6.31 26.11 20.00
N VAL A 216 -6.88 25.01 19.54
CA VAL A 216 -6.52 24.34 18.29
C VAL A 216 -7.68 24.38 17.31
N LEU A 217 -7.41 24.82 16.09
CA LEU A 217 -8.31 24.69 14.95
C LEU A 217 -7.71 23.70 13.95
N ASP A 218 -8.41 22.59 13.70
CA ASP A 218 -8.05 21.56 12.71
C ASP A 218 -8.93 21.74 11.47
N CYS A 219 -8.37 22.37 10.44
CA CYS A 219 -9.03 22.57 9.16
C CYS A 219 -8.85 21.33 8.29
N PHE A 220 -9.94 20.88 7.64
CA PHE A 220 -9.97 19.62 6.88
C PHE A 220 -9.71 18.42 7.80
N THR A 221 -10.40 18.42 8.94
CA THR A 221 -10.15 17.48 10.04
C THR A 221 -10.41 16.02 9.67
N HIS A 222 -11.16 15.75 8.58
CA HIS A 222 -11.59 14.43 8.15
C HIS A 222 -12.25 13.69 9.34
N THR A 223 -11.74 12.53 9.73
CA THR A 223 -12.24 11.76 10.89
C THR A 223 -11.68 12.23 12.24
N GLY A 224 -11.25 13.50 12.34
CA GLY A 224 -10.80 14.12 13.57
C GLY A 224 -9.38 13.76 14.01
N SER A 225 -8.58 13.14 13.16
CA SER A 225 -7.35 12.50 13.61
C SER A 225 -6.30 13.45 14.19
N PHE A 226 -6.14 14.67 13.67
CA PHE A 226 -5.29 15.69 14.27
C PHE A 226 -5.95 16.33 15.48
N ALA A 227 -7.24 16.65 15.40
CA ALA A 227 -8.03 17.22 16.49
C ALA A 227 -7.98 16.36 17.76
N LEU A 228 -8.17 15.05 17.63
CA LEU A 228 -8.13 14.10 18.74
C LEU A 228 -6.72 13.99 19.36
N ASN A 229 -5.66 14.00 18.53
CA ASN A 229 -4.28 14.07 19.04
C ASN A 229 -4.02 15.36 19.81
N ALA A 230 -4.58 16.50 19.39
CA ALA A 230 -4.49 17.75 20.14
C ALA A 230 -5.26 17.68 21.46
N GLY A 231 -6.44 17.08 21.44
CA GLY A 231 -7.27 16.89 22.66
C GLY A 231 -6.57 16.04 23.72
N ILE A 232 -6.05 14.87 23.35
CA ILE A 232 -5.35 13.97 24.28
C ILE A 232 -4.05 14.60 24.83
N ALA A 233 -3.45 15.52 24.08
CA ALA A 233 -2.26 16.27 24.49
C ALA A 233 -2.56 17.43 25.45
N GLY A 234 -3.82 17.62 25.86
CA GLY A 234 -4.21 18.64 26.83
C GLY A 234 -4.49 20.02 26.24
N ALA A 235 -4.95 20.08 25.00
CA ALA A 235 -5.46 21.32 24.43
C ALA A 235 -6.65 21.85 25.26
N LYS A 236 -6.70 23.19 25.45
CA LYS A 236 -7.79 23.83 26.19
C LYS A 236 -9.12 23.82 25.42
N GLU A 237 -9.03 23.91 24.11
CA GLU A 237 -10.17 23.93 23.20
C GLU A 237 -9.72 23.36 21.85
N VAL A 238 -10.52 22.47 21.26
CA VAL A 238 -10.24 21.92 19.93
C VAL A 238 -11.49 22.07 19.08
N THR A 239 -11.33 22.64 17.88
CA THR A 239 -12.38 22.75 16.88
C THR A 239 -11.92 22.07 15.61
N GLY A 240 -12.61 21.03 15.18
CA GLY A 240 -12.41 20.38 13.86
C GLY A 240 -13.42 20.91 12.85
N VAL A 241 -12.98 21.14 11.62
CA VAL A 241 -13.84 21.61 10.51
C VAL A 241 -13.57 20.77 9.28
N ASP A 242 -14.64 20.23 8.68
CA ASP A 242 -14.59 19.53 7.39
C ASP A 242 -15.85 19.83 6.55
N ALA A 243 -15.73 19.70 5.23
CA ALA A 243 -16.85 19.86 4.30
C ALA A 243 -17.73 18.60 4.22
N SER A 244 -17.23 17.46 4.62
CA SER A 244 -17.92 16.18 4.61
C SER A 244 -18.64 15.94 5.93
N GLN A 245 -19.98 15.92 5.90
CA GLN A 245 -20.78 15.60 7.08
C GLN A 245 -20.45 14.22 7.63
N LEU A 246 -20.30 13.22 6.76
CA LEU A 246 -19.91 11.87 7.15
C LEU A 246 -18.59 11.83 7.92
N ALA A 247 -17.61 12.62 7.49
CA ALA A 247 -16.31 12.71 8.18
C ALA A 247 -16.44 13.37 9.55
N VAL A 248 -17.26 14.43 9.67
CA VAL A 248 -17.54 15.12 10.93
C VAL A 248 -18.29 14.21 11.91
N ASP A 249 -19.28 13.45 11.42
CA ASP A 249 -20.02 12.49 12.23
C ASP A 249 -19.05 11.43 12.79
N GLN A 250 -18.18 10.87 11.96
CA GLN A 250 -17.18 9.91 12.41
C GLN A 250 -16.12 10.51 13.33
N ALA A 251 -15.72 11.77 13.12
CA ALA A 251 -14.83 12.48 14.04
C ALA A 251 -15.45 12.69 15.42
N THR A 252 -16.77 12.78 15.48
CA THR A 252 -17.52 12.94 16.74
C THR A 252 -17.64 11.62 17.50
N GLU A 253 -17.71 10.50 16.78
CA GLU A 253 -17.74 9.14 17.35
C GLU A 253 -16.35 8.67 17.83
N ASN A 254 -15.26 9.13 17.20
CA ASN A 254 -13.89 8.81 17.56
C ASN A 254 -13.45 9.52 18.84
#